data_a0dcfd6cfc3b959db9643634d8756f2b
#
_entry.id   a0dcfd6cfc3b959db9643634d8756f2b
#
_cell.length_a   1.000
_cell.length_b   1.000
_cell.length_c   1.000
_cell.angle_alpha   90.00
_cell.angle_beta   90.00
_cell.angle_gamma   90.00
#
_symmetry.space_group_name_H-M   'P 1'
#
loop_
_entity.id
_entity.type
_entity.pdbx_description
1 polymer ?
#
loop_
_entity_poly.entity_id
_entity_poly.type
_entity_poly.pdbx_seq_one_letter_code
_entity_poly.pdbx_strand_id
1 'polypeptide(L)'
;MDAPVLGGFQLQMADETEDTQLVEETVLDGVSQLIRDRHKGFYLVAESENQDLVGCLIITYEWSDWRNGWIWWIGSLFVEKAYRKQGVFRMLLDKVLELGRTREVKALRLYMDKDNEAARHAYLKCGFNCSRYEVLEYSGPGLPGLAGSGDAPDDLS
;
A
#
# COMPACT_ATOMS: atom_id res chain seq x y z
N MET A 1 -8.25 -15.47 5.79
CA MET A 1 -8.11 -14.21 5.04
C MET A 1 -8.43 -14.49 3.59
N ASP A 2 -9.33 -13.74 3.01
CA ASP A 2 -9.96 -14.03 1.72
C ASP A 2 -9.23 -13.31 0.58
N ALA A 3 -8.40 -14.03 -0.20
CA ALA A 3 -7.64 -13.47 -1.30
C ALA A 3 -8.51 -12.81 -2.40
N PRO A 4 -9.66 -13.39 -2.82
CA PRO A 4 -10.57 -12.75 -3.77
C PRO A 4 -11.08 -11.39 -3.30
N VAL A 5 -11.49 -11.23 -2.05
CA VAL A 5 -11.97 -9.95 -1.52
C VAL A 5 -10.85 -8.91 -1.51
N LEU A 6 -9.67 -9.29 -1.01
CA LEU A 6 -8.50 -8.40 -1.02
C LEU A 6 -8.05 -8.04 -2.44
N GLY A 7 -8.09 -8.97 -3.37
CA GLY A 7 -7.83 -8.71 -4.79
C GLY A 7 -8.82 -7.70 -5.37
N GLY A 8 -10.10 -7.85 -5.05
CA GLY A 8 -11.15 -6.91 -5.42
C GLY A 8 -10.88 -5.49 -4.92
N PHE A 9 -10.39 -5.35 -3.67
CA PHE A 9 -9.99 -4.04 -3.13
C PHE A 9 -8.82 -3.40 -3.89
N GLN A 10 -7.84 -4.21 -4.31
CA GLN A 10 -6.72 -3.70 -5.11
C GLN A 10 -7.18 -3.19 -6.49
N LEU A 11 -8.06 -3.94 -7.15
CA LEU A 11 -8.62 -3.54 -8.45
C LEU A 11 -9.44 -2.26 -8.33
N GLN A 12 -10.31 -2.16 -7.33
CA GLN A 12 -11.10 -0.96 -7.07
C GLN A 12 -10.22 0.25 -6.75
N MET A 13 -9.17 0.06 -5.94
CA MET A 13 -8.26 1.14 -5.59
C MET A 13 -7.51 1.66 -6.82
N ALA A 14 -7.01 0.78 -7.68
CA ALA A 14 -6.31 1.18 -8.90
C ALA A 14 -7.22 1.96 -9.86
N ASP A 15 -8.47 1.54 -10.00
CA ASP A 15 -9.46 2.23 -10.81
C ASP A 15 -9.82 3.62 -10.24
N GLU A 16 -9.98 3.73 -8.91
CA GLU A 16 -10.39 4.98 -8.26
C GLU A 16 -9.27 6.02 -8.14
N THR A 17 -8.02 5.60 -7.97
CA THR A 17 -6.93 6.52 -7.56
C THR A 17 -5.84 6.70 -8.60
N GLU A 18 -5.62 5.74 -9.47
CA GLU A 18 -4.45 5.72 -10.35
C GLU A 18 -4.80 5.67 -11.83
N ASP A 19 -6.09 5.58 -12.17
CA ASP A 19 -6.59 5.37 -13.55
C ASP A 19 -5.82 4.26 -14.29
N THR A 20 -5.43 3.22 -13.53
CA THR A 20 -4.61 2.11 -13.98
C THR A 20 -5.44 0.84 -14.02
N GLN A 21 -5.46 0.20 -15.20
CA GLN A 21 -6.07 -1.12 -15.34
C GLN A 21 -5.07 -2.21 -14.98
N LEU A 22 -5.35 -2.91 -13.90
CA LEU A 22 -4.57 -4.05 -13.45
C LEU A 22 -5.11 -5.35 -14.09
N VAL A 23 -4.21 -6.30 -14.31
CA VAL A 23 -4.60 -7.66 -14.74
C VAL A 23 -5.06 -8.43 -13.51
N GLU A 24 -6.34 -8.79 -13.48
CA GLU A 24 -6.98 -9.44 -12.32
C GLU A 24 -6.24 -10.70 -11.87
N GLU A 25 -5.85 -11.59 -12.78
CA GLU A 25 -5.12 -12.81 -12.46
C GLU A 25 -3.79 -12.51 -11.74
N THR A 26 -3.04 -11.52 -12.23
CA THR A 26 -1.77 -11.09 -11.63
C THR A 26 -1.99 -10.55 -10.21
N VAL A 27 -3.05 -9.77 -10.01
CA VAL A 27 -3.40 -9.21 -8.70
C VAL A 27 -3.77 -10.31 -7.72
N LEU A 28 -4.63 -11.24 -8.12
CA LEU A 28 -5.05 -12.37 -7.27
C LEU A 28 -3.87 -13.27 -6.88
N ASP A 29 -2.97 -13.54 -7.82
CA ASP A 29 -1.74 -14.29 -7.53
C ASP A 29 -0.83 -13.53 -6.56
N GLY A 30 -0.61 -12.25 -6.77
CA GLY A 30 0.20 -11.40 -5.90
C GLY A 30 -0.35 -11.34 -4.47
N VAL A 31 -1.66 -11.13 -4.32
CA VAL A 31 -2.35 -11.14 -3.03
C VAL A 31 -2.21 -12.51 -2.35
N SER A 32 -2.44 -13.59 -3.08
CA SER A 32 -2.35 -14.96 -2.57
C SER A 32 -0.94 -15.30 -2.09
N GLN A 33 0.08 -14.89 -2.83
CA GLN A 33 1.47 -15.09 -2.44
C GLN A 33 1.83 -14.34 -1.16
N LEU A 34 1.37 -13.09 -1.02
CA LEU A 34 1.63 -12.31 0.19
C LEU A 34 0.96 -12.94 1.43
N ILE A 35 -0.28 -13.44 1.28
CA ILE A 35 -0.98 -14.11 2.38
C ILE A 35 -0.22 -15.36 2.84
N ARG A 36 0.35 -16.10 1.90
CA ARG A 36 1.06 -17.37 2.19
C ARG A 36 2.47 -17.18 2.72
N ASP A 37 3.14 -16.11 2.32
CA ASP A 37 4.56 -15.88 2.61
C ASP A 37 4.78 -14.60 3.42
N ARG A 38 4.89 -14.76 4.73
CA ARG A 38 5.09 -13.64 5.66
C ARG A 38 6.45 -12.93 5.55
N HIS A 39 7.38 -13.49 4.79
CA HIS A 39 8.63 -12.79 4.50
C HIS A 39 8.44 -11.65 3.49
N LYS A 40 7.40 -11.71 2.68
CA LYS A 40 7.03 -10.62 1.76
C LYS A 40 6.35 -9.46 2.46
N GLY A 41 5.58 -9.75 3.50
CA GLY A 41 4.79 -8.76 4.22
C GLY A 41 3.54 -9.38 4.84
N PHE A 42 2.56 -8.54 5.16
CA PHE A 42 1.26 -9.00 5.65
C PHE A 42 0.16 -7.99 5.32
N TYR A 43 -1.06 -8.49 5.26
CA TYR A 43 -2.25 -7.65 5.27
C TYR A 43 -2.73 -7.39 6.69
N LEU A 44 -3.09 -6.15 6.97
CA LEU A 44 -3.96 -5.78 8.07
C LEU A 44 -5.34 -5.48 7.49
N VAL A 45 -6.38 -6.05 8.09
CA VAL A 45 -7.76 -5.93 7.60
C VAL A 45 -8.65 -5.32 8.66
N ALA A 46 -9.66 -4.57 8.22
CA ALA A 46 -10.77 -4.13 9.04
C ALA A 46 -12.01 -4.95 8.69
N GLU A 47 -12.70 -5.44 9.72
CA GLU A 47 -13.92 -6.20 9.59
C GLU A 47 -15.10 -5.41 10.18
N SER A 48 -16.26 -5.52 9.55
CA SER A 48 -17.52 -5.02 10.11
C SER A 48 -18.01 -5.92 11.25
N GLU A 49 -19.08 -5.49 11.93
CA GLU A 49 -19.75 -6.30 12.96
C GLU A 49 -20.25 -7.65 12.38
N ASN A 50 -20.55 -7.71 11.10
CA ASN A 50 -20.98 -8.93 10.40
C ASN A 50 -19.81 -9.80 9.91
N GLN A 51 -18.58 -9.44 10.25
CA GLN A 51 -17.35 -10.12 9.81
C GLN A 51 -17.03 -9.99 8.30
N ASP A 52 -17.64 -9.01 7.64
CA ASP A 52 -17.27 -8.67 6.27
C ASP A 52 -16.00 -7.81 6.26
N LEU A 53 -15.08 -8.07 5.33
CA LEU A 53 -13.92 -7.22 5.14
C LEU A 53 -14.36 -5.88 4.55
N VAL A 54 -14.02 -4.79 5.21
CA VAL A 54 -14.44 -3.43 4.83
C VAL A 54 -13.26 -2.49 4.56
N GLY A 55 -12.06 -2.95 4.80
CA GLY A 55 -10.83 -2.21 4.50
C GLY A 55 -9.59 -3.06 4.72
N CYS A 56 -8.49 -2.62 4.13
CA CYS A 56 -7.21 -3.28 4.29
C CYS A 56 -6.05 -2.31 4.08
N LEU A 57 -4.88 -2.71 4.52
CA LEU A 57 -3.60 -2.19 4.09
C LEU A 57 -2.59 -3.34 4.02
N ILE A 58 -1.54 -3.12 3.24
CA ILE A 58 -0.42 -4.03 3.14
C ILE A 58 0.79 -3.43 3.86
N ILE A 59 1.55 -4.27 4.55
CA ILE A 59 2.88 -3.93 5.06
C ILE A 59 3.91 -4.78 4.33
N THR A 60 4.94 -4.12 3.80
CA THR A 60 6.15 -4.75 3.28
C THR A 60 7.37 -4.26 4.04
N TYR A 61 8.52 -4.89 3.87
CA TYR A 61 9.68 -4.68 4.72
C TYR A 61 10.88 -4.17 3.94
N GLU A 62 11.61 -3.25 4.58
CA GLU A 62 12.91 -2.78 4.15
C GLU A 62 13.89 -2.91 5.32
N TRP A 63 15.05 -3.51 5.10
CA TRP A 63 16.12 -3.48 6.09
C TRP A 63 16.95 -2.21 5.92
N SER A 64 17.16 -1.50 7.02
CA SER A 64 18.04 -0.33 7.06
C SER A 64 19.32 -0.67 7.82
N ASP A 65 20.43 -0.78 7.11
CA ASP A 65 21.76 -0.94 7.71
C ASP A 65 22.15 0.27 8.56
N TRP A 66 21.83 1.48 8.12
CA TRP A 66 22.10 2.71 8.87
C TRP A 66 21.35 2.77 10.20
N ARG A 67 20.17 2.18 10.28
CA ARG A 67 19.34 2.18 11.49
C ARG A 67 19.42 0.86 12.26
N ASN A 68 20.10 -0.11 11.69
CA ASN A 68 20.16 -1.49 12.19
C ASN A 68 18.77 -2.01 12.57
N GLY A 69 17.85 -1.99 11.61
CA GLY A 69 16.49 -2.43 11.89
C GLY A 69 15.55 -2.28 10.70
N TRP A 70 14.33 -2.75 10.90
CA TRP A 70 13.30 -2.77 9.90
C TRP A 70 12.63 -1.41 9.73
N ILE A 71 12.38 -1.05 8.49
CA ILE A 71 11.44 -0.02 8.07
C ILE A 71 10.25 -0.74 7.46
N TRP A 72 9.06 -0.34 7.81
CA TRP A 72 7.84 -0.86 7.20
C TRP A 72 7.29 0.13 6.18
N TRP A 73 6.91 -0.42 5.04
CA TRP A 73 6.20 0.31 4.01
C TRP A 73 4.71 -0.03 4.06
N ILE A 74 3.89 1.01 4.14
CA ILE A 74 2.45 0.92 4.02
C ILE A 74 2.10 1.06 2.55
N GLY A 75 1.45 0.05 2.00
CA GLY A 75 0.92 0.07 0.65
C GLY A 75 -0.56 -0.25 0.63
N SER A 76 -1.21 0.08 -0.48
CA SER A 76 -2.57 -0.34 -0.78
C SER A 76 -3.57 -0.16 0.35
N LEU A 77 -3.58 1.00 1.01
CA LEU A 77 -4.56 1.30 2.03
C LEU A 77 -5.89 1.62 1.35
N PHE A 78 -6.89 0.79 1.59
CA PHE A 78 -8.22 0.88 1.01
C PHE A 78 -9.31 0.75 2.07
N VAL A 79 -10.36 1.52 1.93
CA VAL A 79 -11.61 1.40 2.72
C VAL A 79 -12.79 1.45 1.76
N GLU A 80 -13.69 0.49 1.87
CA GLU A 80 -14.92 0.46 1.08
C GLU A 80 -15.73 1.75 1.21
N LYS A 81 -16.33 2.20 0.12
CA LYS A 81 -17.08 3.49 0.07
C LYS A 81 -18.11 3.64 1.17
N ALA A 82 -18.86 2.56 1.46
CA ALA A 82 -19.91 2.57 2.49
C ALA A 82 -19.37 2.77 3.91
N TYR A 83 -18.08 2.50 4.12
CA TYR A 83 -17.43 2.57 5.44
C TYR A 83 -16.44 3.73 5.57
N ARG A 84 -16.32 4.58 4.55
CA ARG A 84 -15.48 5.79 4.59
C ARG A 84 -16.07 6.83 5.55
N LYS A 85 -15.21 7.71 6.07
CA LYS A 85 -15.56 8.75 7.04
C LYS A 85 -16.14 8.23 8.36
N GLN A 86 -15.89 6.97 8.67
CA GLN A 86 -16.31 6.31 9.92
C GLN A 86 -15.11 5.90 10.79
N GLY A 87 -13.92 6.41 10.50
CA GLY A 87 -12.72 6.16 11.29
C GLY A 87 -11.94 4.89 10.94
N VAL A 88 -12.36 4.09 9.95
CA VAL A 88 -11.69 2.84 9.56
C VAL A 88 -10.25 3.09 9.12
N PHE A 89 -10.01 4.12 8.31
CA PHE A 89 -8.66 4.53 7.90
C PHE A 89 -7.77 4.79 9.12
N ARG A 90 -8.26 5.55 10.09
CA ARG A 90 -7.52 5.88 11.31
C ARG A 90 -7.25 4.64 12.16
N MET A 91 -8.24 3.76 12.32
CA MET A 91 -8.07 2.50 13.05
C MET A 91 -6.97 1.63 12.45
N LEU A 92 -6.92 1.49 11.13
CA LEU A 92 -5.88 0.73 10.43
C LEU A 92 -4.50 1.31 10.70
N LEU A 93 -4.33 2.64 10.58
CA LEU A 93 -3.06 3.31 10.86
C LEU A 93 -2.64 3.20 12.33
N ASP A 94 -3.55 3.41 13.27
CA ASP A 94 -3.27 3.29 14.70
C ASP A 94 -2.81 1.87 15.05
N LYS A 95 -3.39 0.85 14.42
CA LYS A 95 -2.98 -0.54 14.60
C LYS A 95 -1.58 -0.82 14.04
N VAL A 96 -1.25 -0.26 12.89
CA VAL A 96 0.12 -0.35 12.33
C VAL A 96 1.14 0.32 13.25
N LEU A 97 0.81 1.50 13.79
CA LEU A 97 1.67 2.20 14.74
C LEU A 97 1.89 1.39 16.02
N GLU A 98 0.84 0.80 16.57
CA GLU A 98 0.92 -0.10 17.73
C GLU A 98 1.84 -1.30 17.46
N LEU A 99 1.60 -2.00 16.35
CA LEU A 99 2.41 -3.15 15.95
C LEU A 99 3.86 -2.77 15.67
N GLY A 100 4.09 -1.63 15.02
CA GLY A 100 5.43 -1.11 14.74
C GLY A 100 6.23 -0.82 16.02
N ARG A 101 5.58 -0.21 17.01
CA ARG A 101 6.21 0.02 18.33
C ARG A 101 6.56 -1.29 19.03
N THR A 102 5.63 -2.25 19.06
CA THR A 102 5.83 -3.55 19.69
C THR A 102 6.97 -4.35 19.04
N ARG A 103 7.19 -4.17 17.74
CA ARG A 103 8.25 -4.85 16.97
C ARG A 103 9.50 -3.99 16.76
N GLU A 104 9.61 -2.86 17.45
CA GLU A 104 10.75 -1.93 17.39
C GLU A 104 11.12 -1.48 15.98
N VAL A 105 10.09 -1.30 15.12
CA VAL A 105 10.26 -0.82 13.74
C VAL A 105 10.84 0.60 13.75
N LYS A 106 11.84 0.85 12.92
CA LYS A 106 12.60 2.11 12.93
C LYS A 106 11.89 3.26 12.23
N ALA A 107 11.03 2.97 11.26
CA ALA A 107 10.17 3.95 10.61
C ALA A 107 9.00 3.28 9.90
N LEU A 108 7.94 4.04 9.70
CA LEU A 108 6.88 3.74 8.74
C LEU A 108 7.04 4.67 7.54
N ARG A 109 6.95 4.13 6.35
CA ARG A 109 7.01 4.85 5.08
C ARG A 109 5.82 4.50 4.21
N LEU A 110 5.46 5.41 3.33
CA LEU A 110 4.50 5.18 2.26
C LEU A 110 4.86 6.05 1.07
N TYR A 111 4.40 5.67 -0.10
CA TYR A 111 4.32 6.57 -1.24
C TYR A 111 2.87 6.74 -1.65
N MET A 112 2.55 7.87 -2.23
CA MET A 112 1.22 8.24 -2.64
C MET A 112 1.29 9.08 -3.92
N ASP A 113 0.21 9.08 -4.67
CA ASP A 113 0.08 9.96 -5.82
C ASP A 113 0.24 11.42 -5.37
N LYS A 114 1.06 12.18 -6.11
CA LYS A 114 1.34 13.59 -5.81
C LYS A 114 0.09 14.46 -5.85
N ASP A 115 -0.87 14.09 -6.67
CA ASP A 115 -2.12 14.84 -6.90
C ASP A 115 -3.23 14.43 -5.92
N ASN A 116 -3.01 13.39 -5.09
CA ASN A 116 -3.98 12.95 -4.09
C ASN A 116 -3.91 13.79 -2.82
N GLU A 117 -4.40 15.02 -2.90
CA GLU A 117 -4.41 15.97 -1.77
C GLU A 117 -5.21 15.48 -0.57
N ALA A 118 -6.29 14.73 -0.79
CA ALA A 118 -7.10 14.18 0.29
C ALA A 118 -6.31 13.16 1.12
N ALA A 119 -5.58 12.25 0.47
CA ALA A 119 -4.72 11.29 1.15
C ALA A 119 -3.56 11.99 1.86
N ARG A 120 -2.91 12.96 1.19
CA ARG A 120 -1.84 13.78 1.80
C ARG A 120 -2.30 14.41 3.11
N HIS A 121 -3.45 15.07 3.10
CA HIS A 121 -4.00 15.71 4.27
C HIS A 121 -4.30 14.72 5.40
N ALA A 122 -4.87 13.55 5.06
CA ALA A 122 -5.16 12.51 6.03
C ALA A 122 -3.88 11.96 6.69
N TYR A 123 -2.83 11.68 5.92
CA TYR A 123 -1.56 11.19 6.46
C TYR A 123 -0.83 12.24 7.31
N LEU A 124 -0.81 13.50 6.89
CA LEU A 124 -0.23 14.59 7.68
C LEU A 124 -0.92 14.74 9.03
N LYS A 125 -2.27 14.64 9.08
CA LYS A 125 -3.02 14.64 10.34
C LYS A 125 -2.69 13.45 11.25
N CYS A 126 -2.25 12.34 10.68
CA CYS A 126 -1.82 11.17 11.43
C CYS A 126 -0.35 11.23 11.87
N GLY A 127 0.35 12.34 11.63
CA GLY A 127 1.74 12.55 12.04
C GLY A 127 2.80 12.15 11.03
N PHE A 128 2.40 11.79 9.80
CA PHE A 128 3.36 11.62 8.71
C PHE A 128 3.88 12.96 8.23
N ASN A 129 5.11 12.98 7.74
CA ASN A 129 5.75 14.16 7.17
C ASN A 129 6.35 13.82 5.81
N CYS A 130 6.46 14.82 4.94
CA CYS A 130 7.16 14.64 3.68
C CYS A 130 8.62 14.26 3.93
N SER A 131 9.06 13.18 3.30
CA SER A 131 10.45 12.76 3.31
C SER A 131 11.28 13.68 2.41
N ARG A 132 12.59 13.76 2.67
CA ARG A 132 13.54 14.39 1.76
C ARG A 132 13.90 13.52 0.55
N TYR A 133 13.45 12.25 0.53
CA TYR A 133 13.71 11.30 -0.53
C TYR A 133 12.58 11.31 -1.54
N GLU A 134 12.93 11.09 -2.79
CA GLU A 134 11.99 10.84 -3.89
C GLU A 134 12.10 9.39 -4.33
N VAL A 135 11.01 8.85 -4.86
CA VAL A 135 11.01 7.52 -5.48
C VAL A 135 11.28 7.70 -6.97
N LEU A 136 12.30 7.02 -7.46
CA LEU A 136 12.61 6.91 -8.88
C LEU A 136 12.38 5.46 -9.30
N GLU A 137 11.71 5.27 -10.44
CA GLU A 137 11.43 3.94 -10.97
C GLU A 137 12.06 3.79 -12.36
N TYR A 138 12.77 2.69 -12.56
CA TYR A 138 13.29 2.31 -13.86
C TYR A 138 12.28 1.39 -14.56
N SER A 139 11.76 1.83 -15.69
CA SER A 139 10.80 1.09 -16.52
C SER A 139 11.35 0.69 -17.90
N GLY A 140 12.67 0.66 -18.04
CA GLY A 140 13.35 0.30 -19.29
C GLY A 140 13.41 -1.20 -19.57
N PRO A 141 14.08 -1.60 -20.68
CA PRO A 141 14.20 -2.99 -21.10
C PRO A 141 14.79 -3.91 -20.01
N GLY A 142 14.30 -5.12 -19.93
CA GLY A 142 14.79 -6.16 -19.03
C GLY A 142 14.10 -6.27 -17.68
N LEU A 143 13.29 -5.30 -17.30
CA LEU A 143 12.42 -5.39 -16.13
C LEU A 143 10.96 -5.30 -16.57
N PRO A 144 10.15 -6.36 -16.40
CA PRO A 144 8.73 -6.29 -16.68
C PRO A 144 8.06 -5.38 -15.65
N GLY A 145 7.63 -4.20 -16.09
CA GLY A 145 6.79 -3.29 -15.31
C GLY A 145 5.32 -3.71 -15.28
N LEU A 146 4.45 -2.86 -14.75
CA LEU A 146 3.01 -3.02 -14.87
C LEU A 146 2.63 -2.97 -16.37
N ALA A 147 1.83 -3.90 -16.82
CA ALA A 147 1.27 -3.88 -18.15
C ALA A 147 0.40 -2.62 -18.31
N GLY A 148 0.80 -1.69 -19.17
CA GLY A 148 0.07 -0.44 -19.43
C GLY A 148 0.79 0.86 -19.08
N SER A 149 1.97 0.84 -18.47
CA SER A 149 2.81 2.03 -18.37
C SER A 149 3.39 2.34 -19.75
N GLY A 150 2.69 3.24 -20.48
CA GLY A 150 3.08 3.67 -21.81
C GLY A 150 4.46 4.32 -21.83
N ASP A 151 5.12 4.11 -22.93
CA ASP A 151 6.33 4.75 -23.46
C ASP A 151 7.06 5.72 -22.55
N ALA A 152 8.24 5.29 -22.11
CA ALA A 152 9.24 6.21 -21.61
C ALA A 152 9.54 7.24 -22.75
N PRO A 153 9.63 8.55 -22.43
CA PRO A 153 10.03 9.51 -23.44
C PRO A 153 11.48 9.19 -23.89
N ASP A 154 11.61 8.95 -25.19
CA ASP A 154 12.89 8.99 -25.87
C ASP A 154 13.41 10.43 -25.80
N ASP A 155 14.13 10.77 -24.76
CA ASP A 155 15.11 11.86 -24.84
C ASP A 155 16.00 11.93 -23.59
N LEU A 156 17.15 11.28 -23.65
CA LEU A 156 18.34 11.65 -22.90
C LEU A 156 19.52 11.68 -23.88
N SER A 157 19.57 12.72 -24.69
CA SER A 157 20.78 13.13 -25.37
C SER A 157 21.38 14.34 -24.70
#